data_e73e3ce6bdb9edf349ec0db195bdb787
#
_entry.id   e73e3ce6bdb9edf349ec0db195bdb787
#
_cell.length_a   1.000
_cell.length_b   1.000
_cell.length_c   1.000
_cell.angle_alpha   90.00
_cell.angle_beta   90.00
_cell.angle_gamma   90.00
#
_symmetry.space_group_name_H-M   'P 1'
#
loop_
_entity.id
_entity.type
_entity.pdbx_description
1 polymer ?
#
loop_
_entity_poly.entity_id
_entity_poly.type
_entity_poly.pdbx_seq_one_letter_code
_entity_poly.pdbx_strand_id
1 'polypeptide(L)'
;EFLPDRVRVETRYDAKLARQIYAGSDIFLMPSRYEPCGISQMIAMRYGCAPLVRAVGGLHDTVTDGESGFVFVDTKVKSFNDAVRRALQFFPDQSRWAALQKAGMAKDFSWRASAEKYVNAYKKLIAESAVPARDAYPPSAEKPRRRIREEQAANSIVHGEAT
;
A
#
# COMPACT_ATOMS: atom_id res chain seq x y z
N GLU A 1 2.32 -9.40 -32.89
CA GLU A 1 3.73 -9.68 -33.17
C GLU A 1 4.43 -9.90 -31.84
N PHE A 2 5.10 -11.06 -31.66
CA PHE A 2 5.79 -11.40 -30.43
C PHE A 2 7.22 -10.85 -30.49
N LEU A 3 7.65 -10.08 -29.49
CA LEU A 3 8.97 -9.45 -29.44
C LEU A 3 9.84 -10.09 -28.35
N PRO A 4 10.39 -11.31 -28.57
CA PRO A 4 11.04 -12.11 -27.53
C PRO A 4 12.29 -11.43 -26.93
N ASP A 5 12.95 -10.56 -27.70
CA ASP A 5 14.17 -9.86 -27.24
C ASP A 5 13.86 -8.58 -26.45
N ARG A 6 12.60 -8.12 -26.45
CA ARG A 6 12.18 -6.87 -25.80
C ARG A 6 11.16 -7.08 -24.71
N VAL A 7 10.50 -8.24 -24.66
CA VAL A 7 9.47 -8.56 -23.69
C VAL A 7 9.87 -9.81 -22.93
N ARG A 8 9.78 -9.72 -21.62
CA ARG A 8 9.95 -10.87 -20.71
C ARG A 8 8.74 -10.95 -19.79
N VAL A 9 8.30 -12.17 -19.53
CA VAL A 9 7.18 -12.46 -18.63
C VAL A 9 7.66 -13.42 -17.56
N GLU A 10 7.52 -13.03 -16.31
CA GLU A 10 7.77 -13.91 -15.16
C GLU A 10 6.48 -14.00 -14.34
N THR A 11 5.94 -15.19 -14.18
CA THR A 11 4.66 -15.44 -13.50
C THR A 11 4.85 -16.06 -12.11
N ARG A 12 6.06 -16.48 -11.77
CA ARG A 12 6.39 -17.03 -10.45
C ARG A 12 6.67 -15.90 -9.47
N TYR A 13 6.29 -16.10 -8.22
CA TYR A 13 6.70 -15.20 -7.17
C TYR A 13 8.18 -15.35 -6.84
N ASP A 14 8.95 -14.30 -7.06
CA ASP A 14 10.38 -14.22 -6.71
C ASP A 14 10.70 -12.83 -6.15
N ALA A 15 10.85 -12.76 -4.82
CA ALA A 15 11.12 -11.50 -4.13
C ALA A 15 12.49 -10.89 -4.46
N LYS A 16 13.48 -11.71 -4.87
CA LYS A 16 14.81 -11.22 -5.28
C LYS A 16 14.72 -10.61 -6.68
N LEU A 17 14.11 -11.32 -7.61
CA LEU A 17 13.89 -10.84 -8.97
C LEU A 17 13.04 -9.56 -8.99
N ALA A 18 11.96 -9.51 -8.20
CA ALA A 18 11.12 -8.31 -8.10
C ALA A 18 11.93 -7.07 -7.71
N ARG A 19 12.83 -7.18 -6.73
CA ARG A 19 13.71 -6.06 -6.34
C ARG A 19 14.70 -5.67 -7.43
N GLN A 20 15.22 -6.64 -8.18
CA GLN A 20 16.11 -6.37 -9.32
C GLN A 20 15.36 -5.66 -10.46
N ILE A 21 14.10 -6.03 -10.69
CA ILE A 21 13.24 -5.36 -11.68
C ILE A 21 13.00 -3.91 -11.27
N TYR A 22 12.63 -3.62 -10.01
CA TYR A 22 12.49 -2.24 -9.54
C TYR A 22 13.78 -1.44 -9.70
N ALA A 23 14.92 -2.03 -9.33
CA ALA A 23 16.21 -1.36 -9.38
C ALA A 23 16.71 -1.09 -10.82
N GLY A 24 16.31 -1.93 -11.78
CA GLY A 24 16.74 -1.84 -13.17
C GLY A 24 15.72 -1.21 -14.11
N SER A 25 14.56 -0.79 -13.61
CA SER A 25 13.49 -0.21 -14.43
C SER A 25 13.39 1.31 -14.23
N ASP A 26 13.09 2.02 -15.29
CA ASP A 26 12.86 3.46 -15.26
C ASP A 26 11.43 3.81 -14.90
N ILE A 27 10.46 3.04 -15.40
CA ILE A 27 9.03 3.27 -15.19
C ILE A 27 8.36 2.00 -14.68
N PHE A 28 7.57 2.13 -13.62
CA PHE A 28 6.72 1.08 -13.06
C PHE A 28 5.25 1.35 -13.40
N LEU A 29 4.62 0.45 -14.16
CA LEU A 29 3.22 0.58 -14.56
C LEU A 29 2.30 -0.12 -13.57
N MET A 30 1.36 0.64 -12.97
CA MET A 30 0.34 0.11 -12.05
C MET A 30 -1.06 0.69 -12.37
N PRO A 31 -1.67 0.28 -13.50
CA PRO A 31 -2.97 0.80 -13.96
C PRO A 31 -4.15 0.13 -13.27
N SER A 32 -4.14 0.03 -11.95
CA SER A 32 -5.12 -0.69 -11.16
C SER A 32 -6.53 -0.13 -11.32
N ARG A 33 -7.53 -1.00 -11.46
CA ARG A 33 -8.95 -0.61 -11.43
C ARG A 33 -9.42 -0.34 -10.00
N TYR A 34 -8.90 -1.06 -9.05
CA TYR A 34 -9.15 -0.91 -7.63
C TYR A 34 -7.85 -1.15 -6.86
N GLU A 35 -7.49 -0.24 -5.95
CA GLU A 35 -6.30 -0.34 -5.14
C GLU A 35 -6.51 0.41 -3.81
N PRO A 36 -6.79 -0.27 -2.71
CA PRO A 36 -7.05 0.38 -1.42
C PRO A 36 -5.84 1.16 -0.91
N CYS A 37 -4.65 0.60 -1.01
CA CYS A 37 -3.41 1.20 -0.52
C CYS A 37 -2.30 1.17 -1.58
N GLY A 38 -1.89 -0.04 -1.98
CA GLY A 38 -0.70 -0.26 -2.80
C GLY A 38 0.60 -0.08 -2.03
N ILE A 39 1.52 -1.02 -2.21
CA ILE A 39 2.88 -0.94 -1.66
C ILE A 39 3.89 -0.84 -2.80
N SER A 40 3.57 -1.45 -3.93
CA SER A 40 4.49 -1.58 -5.08
C SER A 40 4.96 -0.24 -5.63
N GLN A 41 4.09 0.78 -5.70
CA GLN A 41 4.47 2.13 -6.14
C GLN A 41 5.42 2.82 -5.15
N MET A 42 5.27 2.56 -3.85
CA MET A 42 6.17 3.09 -2.82
C MET A 42 7.55 2.44 -2.92
N ILE A 43 7.58 1.13 -3.15
CA ILE A 43 8.83 0.39 -3.41
C ILE A 43 9.49 0.93 -4.68
N ALA A 44 8.75 1.06 -5.79
CA ALA A 44 9.26 1.60 -7.05
C ALA A 44 9.91 2.98 -6.83
N MET A 45 9.22 3.92 -6.19
CA MET A 45 9.78 5.24 -5.84
C MET A 45 11.07 5.12 -5.03
N ARG A 46 11.13 4.21 -4.05
CA ARG A 46 12.33 4.03 -3.22
C ARG A 46 13.54 3.56 -4.03
N TYR A 47 13.33 2.81 -5.10
CA TYR A 47 14.37 2.39 -6.05
C TYR A 47 14.66 3.43 -7.16
N GLY A 48 13.98 4.57 -7.17
CA GLY A 48 14.10 5.58 -8.23
C GLY A 48 13.37 5.18 -9.52
N CYS A 49 12.54 4.14 -9.49
CA CYS A 49 11.68 3.74 -10.59
C CYS A 49 10.40 4.57 -10.54
N ALA A 50 10.14 5.39 -11.57
CA ALA A 50 9.01 6.30 -11.61
C ALA A 50 7.67 5.56 -11.76
N PRO A 51 6.75 5.61 -10.80
CA PRO A 51 5.45 4.96 -10.95
C PRO A 51 4.55 5.73 -11.91
N LEU A 52 3.86 5.00 -12.79
CA LEU A 52 2.75 5.49 -13.61
C LEU A 52 1.50 4.74 -13.15
N VAL A 53 0.60 5.44 -12.49
CA VAL A 53 -0.51 4.85 -11.76
C VAL A 53 -1.85 5.47 -12.16
N ARG A 54 -2.95 4.75 -11.90
CA ARG A 54 -4.27 5.37 -11.94
C ARG A 54 -4.60 6.03 -10.59
N ALA A 55 -5.27 7.19 -10.64
CA ALA A 55 -5.75 7.90 -9.45
C ALA A 55 -6.87 7.13 -8.75
N VAL A 56 -6.51 6.13 -7.93
CA VAL A 56 -7.45 5.34 -7.13
C VAL A 56 -6.82 4.96 -5.80
N GLY A 57 -7.59 5.14 -4.69
CA GLY A 57 -7.16 4.79 -3.34
C GLY A 57 -5.77 5.29 -3.01
N GLY A 58 -4.96 4.47 -2.37
CA GLY A 58 -3.61 4.83 -1.95
C GLY A 58 -2.63 5.20 -3.08
N LEU A 59 -2.92 4.86 -4.34
CA LEU A 59 -2.10 5.33 -5.46
C LEU A 59 -2.23 6.84 -5.64
N HIS A 60 -3.46 7.37 -5.53
CA HIS A 60 -3.72 8.80 -5.56
C HIS A 60 -3.06 9.55 -4.39
N ASP A 61 -3.04 8.92 -3.21
CA ASP A 61 -2.51 9.54 -2.00
C ASP A 61 -0.97 9.55 -1.95
N THR A 62 -0.33 8.62 -2.65
CA THR A 62 1.13 8.40 -2.55
C THR A 62 1.92 8.95 -3.73
N VAL A 63 1.33 9.05 -4.92
CA VAL A 63 2.00 9.51 -6.14
C VAL A 63 1.51 10.90 -6.53
N THR A 64 2.42 11.85 -6.67
CA THR A 64 2.14 13.21 -7.14
C THR A 64 2.50 13.34 -8.61
N ASP A 65 1.52 13.69 -9.45
CA ASP A 65 1.68 13.76 -10.91
C ASP A 65 2.75 14.77 -11.34
N GLY A 66 3.70 14.33 -12.15
CA GLY A 66 4.82 15.14 -12.67
C GLY A 66 5.90 15.48 -11.63
N GLU A 67 5.74 15.08 -10.36
CA GLU A 67 6.70 15.33 -9.28
C GLU A 67 7.37 14.04 -8.81
N SER A 68 6.61 13.01 -8.46
CA SER A 68 7.13 11.74 -7.97
C SER A 68 6.71 10.53 -8.82
N GLY A 69 6.01 10.77 -9.91
CA GLY A 69 5.51 9.79 -10.85
C GLY A 69 4.53 10.40 -11.82
N PHE A 70 3.74 9.57 -12.49
CA PHE A 70 2.71 9.97 -13.45
C PHE A 70 1.36 9.40 -13.05
N VAL A 71 0.31 10.23 -13.14
CA VAL A 71 -1.03 9.84 -12.72
C VAL A 71 -2.02 10.05 -13.88
N PHE A 72 -2.93 9.11 -14.08
CA PHE A 72 -4.10 9.24 -14.95
C PHE A 72 -5.37 8.89 -14.19
N VAL A 73 -6.51 9.44 -14.63
CA VAL A 73 -7.77 9.35 -13.86
C VAL A 73 -8.70 8.25 -14.39
N ASP A 74 -9.01 8.30 -15.68
CA ASP A 74 -10.02 7.44 -16.27
C ASP A 74 -9.53 5.99 -16.49
N THR A 75 -10.45 5.04 -16.48
CA THR A 75 -10.17 3.64 -16.87
C THR A 75 -10.06 3.44 -18.41
N LYS A 76 -10.13 4.53 -19.18
CA LYS A 76 -10.05 4.48 -20.63
C LYS A 76 -8.61 4.29 -21.12
N VAL A 77 -8.44 3.50 -22.17
CA VAL A 77 -7.15 3.25 -22.81
C VAL A 77 -6.48 4.58 -23.24
N LYS A 78 -7.26 5.55 -23.70
CA LYS A 78 -6.74 6.86 -24.08
C LYS A 78 -6.05 7.57 -22.92
N SER A 79 -6.66 7.61 -21.73
CA SER A 79 -6.11 8.28 -20.54
C SER A 79 -4.78 7.63 -20.11
N PHE A 80 -4.71 6.30 -20.12
CA PHE A 80 -3.48 5.56 -19.86
C PHE A 80 -2.38 5.89 -20.89
N ASN A 81 -2.72 5.82 -22.20
CA ASN A 81 -1.76 6.09 -23.26
C ASN A 81 -1.24 7.53 -23.22
N ASP A 82 -2.08 8.50 -22.88
CA ASP A 82 -1.67 9.90 -22.74
C ASP A 82 -0.67 10.08 -21.57
N ALA A 83 -0.87 9.36 -20.44
CA ALA A 83 0.09 9.35 -19.34
C ALA A 83 1.43 8.70 -19.73
N VAL A 84 1.39 7.58 -20.46
CA VAL A 84 2.61 6.93 -20.99
C VAL A 84 3.36 7.89 -21.92
N ARG A 85 2.67 8.56 -22.84
CA ARG A 85 3.30 9.55 -23.74
C ARG A 85 3.95 10.69 -22.96
N ARG A 86 3.28 11.21 -21.93
CA ARG A 86 3.87 12.25 -21.06
C ARG A 86 5.16 11.76 -20.40
N ALA A 87 5.16 10.54 -19.85
CA ALA A 87 6.34 9.96 -19.24
C ALA A 87 7.49 9.81 -20.24
N LEU A 88 7.21 9.32 -21.47
CA LEU A 88 8.19 9.17 -22.53
C LEU A 88 8.72 10.53 -23.06
N GLN A 89 7.91 11.57 -23.07
CA GLN A 89 8.33 12.93 -23.40
C GLN A 89 9.19 13.58 -22.30
N PHE A 90 8.97 13.17 -21.05
CA PHE A 90 9.70 13.66 -19.89
C PHE A 90 11.09 13.00 -19.75
N PHE A 91 11.18 11.73 -20.13
CA PHE A 91 12.34 10.87 -19.96
C PHE A 91 13.65 11.38 -20.60
N PRO A 92 13.67 11.99 -21.81
CA PRO A 92 14.89 12.49 -22.41
C PRO A 92 15.53 13.67 -21.68
N ASP A 93 14.75 14.44 -20.91
CA ASP A 93 15.28 15.51 -20.05
C ASP A 93 15.84 14.91 -18.76
N GLN A 94 17.11 14.56 -18.79
CA GLN A 94 17.79 13.88 -17.69
C GLN A 94 17.74 14.67 -16.37
N SER A 95 17.72 16.00 -16.45
CA SER A 95 17.63 16.85 -15.25
C SER A 95 16.28 16.74 -14.58
N ARG A 96 15.20 16.86 -15.38
CA ARG A 96 13.83 16.70 -14.90
C ARG A 96 13.55 15.27 -14.44
N TRP A 97 14.06 14.28 -15.17
CA TRP A 97 13.92 12.87 -14.79
C TRP A 97 14.58 12.58 -13.44
N ALA A 98 15.82 13.02 -13.26
CA ALA A 98 16.53 12.87 -11.99
C ALA A 98 15.84 13.62 -10.83
N ALA A 99 15.25 14.78 -11.08
CA ALA A 99 14.47 15.51 -10.07
C ALA A 99 13.24 14.71 -9.64
N LEU A 100 12.48 14.13 -10.58
CA LEU A 100 11.32 13.28 -10.32
C LEU A 100 11.71 12.03 -9.52
N GLN A 101 12.78 11.34 -9.90
CA GLN A 101 13.31 10.20 -9.17
C GLN A 101 13.67 10.57 -7.72
N LYS A 102 14.41 11.66 -7.52
CA LYS A 102 14.81 12.15 -6.19
C LYS A 102 13.60 12.51 -5.34
N ALA A 103 12.60 13.16 -5.90
CA ALA A 103 11.37 13.51 -5.19
C ALA A 103 10.61 12.25 -4.74
N GLY A 104 10.51 11.24 -5.60
CA GLY A 104 9.93 9.95 -5.24
C GLY A 104 10.71 9.23 -4.12
N MET A 105 12.04 9.17 -4.24
CA MET A 105 12.92 8.53 -3.25
C MET A 105 12.91 9.24 -1.90
N ALA A 106 12.64 10.54 -1.86
CA ALA A 106 12.60 11.34 -0.64
C ALA A 106 11.31 11.17 0.16
N LYS A 107 10.24 10.60 -0.44
CA LYS A 107 8.98 10.38 0.29
C LYS A 107 9.18 9.40 1.44
N ASP A 108 8.74 9.80 2.63
CA ASP A 108 8.83 8.97 3.83
C ASP A 108 7.52 8.20 4.06
N PHE A 109 7.55 6.92 3.78
CA PHE A 109 6.48 5.97 4.04
C PHE A 109 6.77 5.06 5.24
N SER A 110 7.66 5.47 6.13
CA SER A 110 8.02 4.69 7.31
C SER A 110 6.87 4.58 8.32
N TRP A 111 6.93 3.54 9.13
CA TRP A 111 6.04 3.39 10.29
C TRP A 111 6.16 4.55 11.28
N ARG A 112 7.35 5.16 11.39
CA ARG A 112 7.58 6.33 12.24
C ARG A 112 6.73 7.51 11.79
N ALA A 113 6.78 7.87 10.50
CA ALA A 113 5.97 8.95 9.94
C ALA A 113 4.46 8.69 10.10
N SER A 114 4.04 7.43 9.95
CA SER A 114 2.65 7.03 10.18
C SER A 114 2.26 7.15 11.66
N ALA A 115 3.09 6.65 12.58
CA ALA A 115 2.84 6.71 14.02
C ALA A 115 2.71 8.15 14.52
N GLU A 116 3.53 9.08 14.02
CA GLU A 116 3.42 10.50 14.37
C GLU A 116 2.05 11.10 13.98
N LYS A 117 1.51 10.72 12.82
CA LYS A 117 0.16 11.13 12.39
C LYS A 117 -0.92 10.60 13.33
N TYR A 118 -0.83 9.32 13.75
CA TYR A 118 -1.76 8.73 14.72
C TYR A 118 -1.69 9.43 16.08
N VAL A 119 -0.49 9.66 16.59
CA VAL A 119 -0.29 10.38 17.86
C VAL A 119 -0.91 11.77 17.81
N ASN A 120 -0.72 12.50 16.71
CA ASN A 120 -1.30 13.83 16.53
C ASN A 120 -2.82 13.80 16.45
N ALA A 121 -3.40 12.80 15.75
CA ALA A 121 -4.84 12.59 15.70
C ALA A 121 -5.42 12.32 17.11
N TYR A 122 -4.79 11.44 17.89
CA TYR A 122 -5.22 11.15 19.25
C TYR A 122 -5.11 12.38 20.17
N LYS A 123 -4.02 13.14 20.10
CA LYS A 123 -3.86 14.37 20.87
C LYS A 123 -4.99 15.39 20.54
N LYS A 124 -5.33 15.53 19.26
CA LYS A 124 -6.42 16.38 18.80
C LYS A 124 -7.76 15.93 19.38
N LEU A 125 -8.08 14.65 19.28
CA LEU A 125 -9.32 14.08 19.82
C LEU A 125 -9.43 14.27 21.33
N ILE A 126 -8.35 14.07 22.07
CA ILE A 126 -8.32 14.30 23.53
C ILE A 126 -8.56 15.76 23.85
N ALA A 127 -7.94 16.69 23.13
CA ALA A 127 -8.11 18.13 23.34
C ALA A 127 -9.53 18.63 22.99
N GLU A 128 -10.17 18.04 21.98
CA GLU A 128 -11.53 18.35 21.54
C GLU A 128 -12.60 17.63 22.38
N SER A 129 -12.25 16.57 23.10
CA SER A 129 -13.13 15.86 24.02
C SER A 129 -13.31 16.67 25.30
N ALA A 130 -14.16 17.70 25.25
CA ALA A 130 -14.59 18.47 26.42
C ALA A 130 -15.52 17.66 27.37
N VAL A 131 -15.62 16.36 27.24
CA VAL A 131 -16.39 15.48 28.12
C VAL A 131 -15.49 15.08 29.29
N PRO A 132 -15.84 15.46 30.54
CA PRO A 132 -15.14 14.98 31.72
C PRO A 132 -15.16 13.44 31.72
N ALA A 133 -14.00 12.81 31.88
CA ALA A 133 -13.80 11.37 31.76
C ALA A 133 -14.59 10.48 32.75
N ARG A 134 -15.53 11.05 33.49
CA ARG A 134 -16.27 10.34 34.56
C ARG A 134 -17.60 9.72 34.15
N ASP A 135 -18.21 10.16 33.04
CA ASP A 135 -19.57 9.71 32.70
C ASP A 135 -19.66 8.92 31.38
N ALA A 136 -18.55 8.67 30.71
CA ALA A 136 -18.57 8.07 29.36
C ALA A 136 -18.65 6.52 29.33
N TYR A 137 -18.45 5.85 30.46
CA TYR A 137 -18.59 4.40 30.51
C TYR A 137 -19.03 3.96 31.91
N PRO A 138 -20.27 3.49 32.08
CA PRO A 138 -20.59 2.76 33.31
C PRO A 138 -19.63 1.57 33.42
N PRO A 139 -19.12 1.24 34.63
CA PRO A 139 -18.29 0.08 34.79
C PRO A 139 -19.03 -1.10 34.15
N SER A 140 -18.40 -1.71 33.14
CA SER A 140 -18.97 -2.88 32.48
C SER A 140 -19.32 -3.88 33.57
N ALA A 141 -20.63 -4.19 33.72
CA ALA A 141 -21.06 -5.24 34.60
C ALA A 141 -20.20 -6.47 34.25
N GLU A 142 -19.43 -6.92 35.20
CA GLU A 142 -18.52 -8.06 35.06
C GLU A 142 -19.33 -9.20 34.47
N LYS A 143 -19.13 -9.48 33.16
CA LYS A 143 -19.75 -10.66 32.54
C LYS A 143 -19.22 -11.85 33.31
N PRO A 144 -20.08 -12.69 33.90
CA PRO A 144 -19.62 -13.85 34.63
C PRO A 144 -18.69 -14.65 33.68
N ARG A 145 -17.48 -14.89 34.11
CA ARG A 145 -16.52 -15.74 33.42
C ARG A 145 -17.17 -17.09 33.19
N ARG A 146 -17.64 -17.37 31.98
CA ARG A 146 -18.17 -18.65 31.57
C ARG A 146 -17.10 -19.71 31.88
N ARG A 147 -17.38 -20.61 32.81
CA ARG A 147 -16.53 -21.78 33.12
C ARG A 147 -16.46 -22.67 31.88
N ILE A 148 -15.43 -22.50 31.09
CA ILE A 148 -15.11 -23.37 29.92
C ILE A 148 -14.37 -24.63 30.41
N ARG A 149 -14.61 -25.12 31.58
CA ARG A 149 -13.84 -26.26 32.13
C ARG A 149 -14.60 -27.54 32.32
N GLU A 150 -15.89 -27.62 32.03
CA GLU A 150 -16.66 -28.85 32.31
C GLU A 150 -17.18 -29.56 31.03
N GLU A 151 -17.14 -28.94 29.87
CA GLU A 151 -17.58 -29.62 28.63
C GLU A 151 -16.47 -30.38 27.87
N GLN A 152 -15.20 -30.13 28.16
CA GLN A 152 -14.10 -30.88 27.52
C GLN A 152 -13.76 -32.20 28.24
N ALA A 153 -14.21 -32.39 29.46
CA ALA A 153 -13.98 -33.65 30.20
C ALA A 153 -15.05 -34.72 29.88
N ALA A 154 -16.24 -34.33 29.42
CA ALA A 154 -17.30 -35.27 29.08
C ALA A 154 -17.19 -35.89 27.68
N ASN A 155 -16.43 -35.28 26.77
CA ASN A 155 -16.30 -35.78 25.39
C ASN A 155 -15.07 -36.68 25.19
N SER A 156 -14.27 -36.90 26.22
CA SER A 156 -13.08 -37.77 26.19
C SER A 156 -13.35 -39.21 26.61
N ILE A 157 -14.58 -39.54 27.02
CA ILE A 157 -14.91 -40.87 27.56
C ILE A 157 -15.72 -41.73 26.57
N VAL A 158 -16.11 -41.20 25.40
CA VAL A 158 -16.99 -41.90 24.46
C VAL A 158 -16.28 -42.57 23.27
N HIS A 159 -14.98 -42.39 23.11
CA HIS A 159 -14.22 -43.04 22.00
C HIS A 159 -12.99 -43.82 22.51
N GLY A 160 -13.16 -44.63 23.51
CA GLY A 160 -12.23 -45.67 23.86
C GLY A 160 -13.01 -46.96 24.01
N GLU A 161 -13.03 -47.76 22.93
CA GLU A 161 -13.20 -49.22 22.84
C GLU A 161 -13.86 -49.56 21.50
N ALA A 162 -13.03 -50.08 20.57
CA ALA A 162 -13.31 -51.30 19.84
C ALA A 162 -12.19 -51.57 18.83
N THR A 163 -11.37 -52.59 19.21
CA THR A 163 -10.56 -53.53 18.38
C THR A 163 -9.76 -52.91 17.23
#